data_032c68a5617ab13f2e4ba1ed25ba0be4
#
_entry.id   032c68a5617ab13f2e4ba1ed25ba0be4
#
_cell.length_a   1.000
_cell.length_b   1.000
_cell.length_c   1.000
_cell.angle_alpha   90.00
_cell.angle_beta   90.00
_cell.angle_gamma   90.00
#
_symmetry.space_group_name_H-M   'P 1'
#
loop_
_entity.id
_entity.type
_entity.pdbx_description
1 polymer ?
#
loop_
_entity_poly.entity_id
_entity_poly.type
_entity_poly.pdbx_seq_one_letter_code
_entity_poly.pdbx_strand_id
1 'polypeptide(L)'
;MNTSPSKNASLRRQPKQKRSQQRVERILEAAAEVFAEVGYEVATTHAIATHAGMAIGSLYQFFPDKLAIFHALEERHMEQVTAIHAKLMTPQTAQLPLEQMIQQLVETFAVYFEQPGPQAVYIQYFVAPEMFKYFDDSFNQGLIQEFASQLRLRNPALSIEKSKLLAEVCLQCYNSLLLVALRSDRTHRKQLYEEVRELLVAYLQPYVGDVLSNKVQICSGRYTSCDVLFQNYQLSGRQRKALTFALARGGLTIQNFEEICPEPSRRTLQRELRAMVEKGLLLPEGETNRLYYRLNSLGGKLTTAYDKSTEL
;
A
#
# COMPACT_ATOMS: atom_id res chain seq x y z
N MET A 1 -13.42 16.58 -23.04
CA MET A 1 -14.39 15.76 -23.80
C MET A 1 -14.07 14.31 -23.46
N ASN A 2 -14.82 13.73 -22.53
CA ASN A 2 -14.66 12.32 -22.10
C ASN A 2 -15.35 11.42 -23.11
N THR A 3 -14.60 10.81 -23.99
CA THR A 3 -15.07 9.64 -24.75
C THR A 3 -14.81 8.40 -23.91
N SER A 4 -15.81 7.97 -23.15
CA SER A 4 -15.81 6.62 -22.59
C SER A 4 -15.56 5.62 -23.71
N PRO A 5 -14.63 4.65 -23.57
CA PRO A 5 -14.44 3.64 -24.59
C PRO A 5 -15.73 2.85 -24.78
N SER A 6 -16.06 2.59 -26.04
CA SER A 6 -17.26 1.87 -26.44
C SER A 6 -17.29 0.50 -25.74
N LYS A 7 -18.25 0.30 -24.85
CA LYS A 7 -18.51 -1.00 -24.21
C LYS A 7 -18.63 -2.07 -25.28
N ASN A 8 -17.76 -3.10 -25.22
CA ASN A 8 -17.78 -4.35 -25.99
C ASN A 8 -17.13 -4.38 -27.38
N ALA A 9 -15.92 -3.81 -27.53
CA ALA A 9 -15.14 -3.95 -28.75
C ALA A 9 -14.64 -5.39 -29.01
N SER A 10 -14.61 -6.26 -28.01
CA SER A 10 -14.17 -7.66 -28.09
C SER A 10 -15.26 -8.64 -28.53
N LEU A 11 -16.53 -8.25 -28.48
CA LEU A 11 -17.65 -9.11 -28.86
C LEU A 11 -17.99 -8.96 -30.33
N ARG A 12 -18.08 -10.09 -31.06
CA ARG A 12 -18.57 -10.15 -32.46
C ARG A 12 -20.02 -9.68 -32.60
N ARG A 13 -20.84 -9.89 -31.55
CA ARG A 13 -22.26 -9.50 -31.49
C ARG A 13 -22.62 -9.05 -30.08
N GLN A 14 -23.10 -7.83 -29.96
CA GLN A 14 -23.61 -7.34 -28.67
C GLN A 14 -24.88 -8.06 -28.26
N PRO A 15 -24.96 -8.70 -27.08
CA PRO A 15 -26.13 -9.41 -26.64
C PRO A 15 -27.25 -8.43 -26.22
N LYS A 16 -28.27 -8.32 -27.03
CA LYS A 16 -29.45 -7.48 -26.74
C LYS A 16 -30.49 -8.14 -25.83
N GLN A 17 -30.48 -9.49 -25.77
CA GLN A 17 -31.45 -10.26 -24.98
C GLN A 17 -30.77 -10.85 -23.72
N LYS A 18 -31.53 -10.95 -22.63
CA LYS A 18 -31.07 -11.51 -21.34
C LYS A 18 -30.42 -12.89 -21.47
N ARG A 19 -30.99 -13.78 -22.32
CA ARG A 19 -30.40 -15.11 -22.61
C ARG A 19 -29.02 -15.03 -23.27
N SER A 20 -28.81 -14.09 -24.15
CA SER A 20 -27.50 -13.89 -24.81
C SER A 20 -26.47 -13.33 -23.85
N GLN A 21 -26.86 -12.42 -22.96
CA GLN A 21 -26.00 -11.91 -21.90
C GLN A 21 -25.55 -13.01 -20.93
N GLN A 22 -26.49 -13.89 -20.53
CA GLN A 22 -26.16 -15.04 -19.66
C GLN A 22 -25.20 -16.03 -20.34
N ARG A 23 -25.29 -16.21 -21.69
CA ARG A 23 -24.32 -17.04 -22.41
C ARG A 23 -22.94 -16.44 -22.45
N VAL A 24 -22.82 -15.13 -22.69
CA VAL A 24 -21.53 -14.42 -22.64
C VAL A 24 -20.94 -14.54 -21.25
N GLU A 25 -21.74 -14.33 -20.20
CA GLU A 25 -21.30 -14.46 -18.81
C GLU A 25 -20.74 -15.86 -18.52
N ARG A 26 -21.45 -16.90 -18.90
CA ARG A 26 -20.98 -18.30 -18.75
C ARG A 26 -19.69 -18.58 -19.50
N ILE A 27 -19.52 -18.02 -20.72
CA ILE A 27 -18.25 -18.14 -21.45
C ILE A 27 -17.10 -17.48 -20.69
N LEU A 28 -17.32 -16.28 -20.15
CA LEU A 28 -16.29 -15.55 -19.44
C LEU A 28 -15.94 -16.21 -18.10
N GLU A 29 -16.92 -16.74 -17.36
CA GLU A 29 -16.69 -17.51 -16.14
C GLU A 29 -15.87 -18.76 -16.44
N ALA A 30 -16.28 -19.56 -17.42
CA ALA A 30 -15.56 -20.76 -17.85
C ALA A 30 -14.14 -20.45 -18.35
N ALA A 31 -13.97 -19.35 -19.09
CA ALA A 31 -12.65 -18.92 -19.55
C ALA A 31 -11.74 -18.51 -18.40
N ALA A 32 -12.28 -17.80 -17.41
CA ALA A 32 -11.55 -17.42 -16.20
C ALA A 32 -11.00 -18.64 -15.46
N GLU A 33 -11.85 -19.68 -15.26
CA GLU A 33 -11.46 -20.93 -14.61
C GLU A 33 -10.42 -21.70 -15.43
N VAL A 34 -10.63 -21.86 -16.73
CA VAL A 34 -9.65 -22.53 -17.61
C VAL A 34 -8.33 -21.79 -17.67
N PHE A 35 -8.33 -20.45 -17.76
CA PHE A 35 -7.09 -19.67 -17.76
C PHE A 35 -6.35 -19.74 -16.40
N ALA A 36 -7.08 -19.78 -15.29
CA ALA A 36 -6.48 -19.93 -13.97
C ALA A 36 -5.87 -21.33 -13.77
N GLU A 37 -6.48 -22.38 -14.33
CA GLU A 37 -6.07 -23.77 -14.19
C GLU A 37 -4.85 -24.12 -15.06
N VAL A 38 -4.89 -23.79 -16.35
CA VAL A 38 -3.86 -24.24 -17.32
C VAL A 38 -3.06 -23.09 -17.94
N GLY A 39 -3.36 -21.84 -17.60
CA GLY A 39 -2.76 -20.65 -18.20
C GLY A 39 -3.31 -20.30 -19.58
N TYR A 40 -3.09 -19.04 -20.00
CA TYR A 40 -3.61 -18.57 -21.29
C TYR A 40 -3.09 -19.37 -22.49
N GLU A 41 -1.79 -19.68 -22.54
CA GLU A 41 -1.16 -20.31 -23.70
C GLU A 41 -1.74 -21.71 -24.00
N VAL A 42 -1.94 -22.52 -22.97
CA VAL A 42 -2.42 -23.89 -23.08
C VAL A 42 -3.93 -23.96 -23.29
N ALA A 43 -4.66 -22.96 -22.79
CA ALA A 43 -6.12 -22.90 -22.91
C ALA A 43 -6.57 -22.84 -24.37
N THR A 44 -7.69 -23.51 -24.67
CA THR A 44 -8.31 -23.52 -25.99
C THR A 44 -9.77 -23.08 -25.94
N THR A 45 -10.30 -22.52 -27.02
CA THR A 45 -11.73 -22.19 -27.13
C THR A 45 -12.61 -23.42 -26.98
N HIS A 46 -12.11 -24.61 -27.36
CA HIS A 46 -12.81 -25.86 -27.19
C HIS A 46 -12.95 -26.27 -25.72
N ALA A 47 -11.84 -26.14 -24.95
CA ALA A 47 -11.87 -26.38 -23.50
C ALA A 47 -12.84 -25.42 -22.81
N ILE A 48 -12.80 -24.13 -23.17
CA ILE A 48 -13.70 -23.10 -22.64
C ILE A 48 -15.16 -23.43 -22.95
N ALA A 49 -15.48 -23.79 -24.21
CA ALA A 49 -16.84 -24.16 -24.58
C ALA A 49 -17.35 -25.40 -23.83
N THR A 50 -16.49 -26.42 -23.67
CA THR A 50 -16.79 -27.63 -22.90
C THR A 50 -17.05 -27.28 -21.43
N HIS A 51 -16.20 -26.46 -20.82
CA HIS A 51 -16.34 -26.00 -19.41
C HIS A 51 -17.64 -25.19 -19.24
N ALA A 52 -17.97 -24.31 -20.21
CA ALA A 52 -19.20 -23.53 -20.22
C ALA A 52 -20.47 -24.39 -20.49
N GLY A 53 -20.34 -25.69 -20.78
CA GLY A 53 -21.44 -26.58 -21.09
C GLY A 53 -22.20 -26.14 -22.35
N MET A 54 -21.47 -25.76 -23.42
CA MET A 54 -22.07 -25.32 -24.66
C MET A 54 -21.33 -25.84 -25.90
N ALA A 55 -22.04 -25.89 -27.05
CA ALA A 55 -21.41 -26.25 -28.32
C ALA A 55 -20.40 -25.14 -28.73
N ILE A 56 -19.24 -25.53 -29.28
CA ILE A 56 -18.18 -24.60 -29.72
C ILE A 56 -18.71 -23.59 -30.75
N GLY A 57 -19.63 -23.96 -31.63
CA GLY A 57 -20.27 -23.03 -32.56
C GLY A 57 -21.08 -21.92 -31.88
N SER A 58 -21.61 -22.17 -30.66
CA SER A 58 -22.31 -21.16 -29.87
C SER A 58 -21.32 -20.13 -29.27
N LEU A 59 -20.12 -20.57 -28.89
CA LEU A 59 -19.05 -19.69 -28.42
C LEU A 59 -18.59 -18.74 -29.53
N TYR A 60 -18.36 -19.27 -30.73
CA TYR A 60 -17.93 -18.49 -31.89
C TYR A 60 -18.98 -17.48 -32.41
N GLN A 61 -20.24 -17.60 -32.01
CA GLN A 61 -21.24 -16.56 -32.26
C GLN A 61 -20.96 -15.27 -31.51
N PHE A 62 -20.27 -15.34 -30.33
CA PHE A 62 -19.96 -14.20 -29.47
C PHE A 62 -18.50 -13.77 -29.60
N PHE A 63 -17.58 -14.70 -29.58
CA PHE A 63 -16.14 -14.44 -29.61
C PHE A 63 -15.47 -15.08 -30.81
N PRO A 64 -14.71 -14.32 -31.64
CA PRO A 64 -14.05 -14.87 -32.81
C PRO A 64 -12.91 -15.84 -32.49
N ASP A 65 -12.24 -15.62 -31.35
CA ASP A 65 -11.06 -16.36 -30.92
C ASP A 65 -10.85 -16.26 -29.40
N LYS A 66 -9.79 -16.91 -28.89
CA LYS A 66 -9.37 -16.93 -27.49
C LYS A 66 -8.97 -15.53 -26.99
N LEU A 67 -8.31 -14.75 -27.85
CA LEU A 67 -7.84 -13.40 -27.49
C LEU A 67 -9.01 -12.44 -27.24
N ALA A 68 -10.09 -12.54 -28.05
CA ALA A 68 -11.30 -11.76 -27.83
C ALA A 68 -11.99 -12.08 -26.50
N ILE A 69 -11.96 -13.35 -26.06
CA ILE A 69 -12.46 -13.74 -24.73
C ILE A 69 -11.58 -13.13 -23.64
N PHE A 70 -10.26 -13.19 -23.82
CA PHE A 70 -9.30 -12.61 -22.87
C PHE A 70 -9.49 -11.10 -22.72
N HIS A 71 -9.63 -10.36 -23.83
CA HIS A 71 -9.90 -8.92 -23.78
C HIS A 71 -11.23 -8.56 -23.10
N ALA A 72 -12.24 -9.41 -23.21
CA ALA A 72 -13.49 -9.21 -22.49
C ALA A 72 -13.32 -9.44 -20.96
N LEU A 73 -12.45 -10.39 -20.56
CA LEU A 73 -12.08 -10.58 -19.16
C LEU A 73 -11.23 -9.41 -18.64
N GLU A 74 -10.29 -8.92 -19.43
CA GLU A 74 -9.50 -7.74 -19.14
C GLU A 74 -10.41 -6.52 -18.90
N GLU A 75 -11.32 -6.20 -19.82
CA GLU A 75 -12.28 -5.10 -19.70
C GLU A 75 -13.09 -5.20 -18.41
N ARG A 76 -13.63 -6.41 -18.11
CA ARG A 76 -14.34 -6.68 -16.84
C ARG A 76 -13.44 -6.43 -15.62
N HIS A 77 -12.20 -6.89 -15.67
CA HIS A 77 -11.23 -6.69 -14.60
C HIS A 77 -10.99 -5.20 -14.34
N MET A 78 -10.80 -4.42 -15.38
CA MET A 78 -10.61 -2.97 -15.28
C MET A 78 -11.81 -2.26 -14.65
N GLU A 79 -13.03 -2.61 -15.10
CA GLU A 79 -14.28 -2.07 -14.53
C GLU A 79 -14.39 -2.42 -13.03
N GLN A 80 -14.08 -3.66 -12.66
CA GLN A 80 -14.16 -4.12 -11.26
C GLN A 80 -13.12 -3.45 -10.37
N VAL A 81 -11.86 -3.34 -10.81
CA VAL A 81 -10.81 -2.64 -10.07
C VAL A 81 -11.18 -1.17 -9.88
N THR A 82 -11.66 -0.50 -10.92
CA THR A 82 -12.15 0.89 -10.83
C THR A 82 -13.30 1.02 -9.82
N ALA A 83 -14.26 0.08 -9.84
CA ALA A 83 -15.38 0.10 -8.90
C ALA A 83 -14.92 -0.15 -7.44
N ILE A 84 -13.95 -1.04 -7.22
CA ILE A 84 -13.35 -1.28 -5.90
C ILE A 84 -12.62 -0.02 -5.43
N HIS A 85 -11.80 0.57 -6.28
CA HIS A 85 -11.09 1.81 -5.98
C HIS A 85 -12.06 2.93 -5.58
N ALA A 86 -13.11 3.16 -6.37
CA ALA A 86 -14.11 4.18 -6.08
C ALA A 86 -14.80 3.99 -4.72
N LYS A 87 -14.97 2.74 -4.27
CA LYS A 87 -15.53 2.42 -2.95
C LYS A 87 -14.54 2.66 -1.81
N LEU A 88 -13.25 2.42 -2.05
CA LEU A 88 -12.21 2.56 -1.05
C LEU A 88 -11.64 3.98 -0.97
N MET A 89 -11.60 4.71 -2.08
CA MET A 89 -11.03 6.07 -2.17
C MET A 89 -12.10 7.13 -1.87
N THR A 90 -12.61 7.14 -0.63
CA THR A 90 -13.63 8.08 -0.17
C THR A 90 -13.11 9.02 0.94
N PRO A 91 -13.70 10.20 1.13
CA PRO A 91 -13.33 11.07 2.25
C PRO A 91 -13.49 10.40 3.62
N GLN A 92 -14.46 9.50 3.77
CA GLN A 92 -14.68 8.73 4.99
C GLN A 92 -13.52 7.77 5.26
N THR A 93 -13.09 7.03 4.23
CA THR A 93 -11.94 6.11 4.34
C THR A 93 -10.64 6.87 4.66
N ALA A 94 -10.48 8.09 4.11
CA ALA A 94 -9.33 8.94 4.43
C ALA A 94 -9.30 9.37 5.91
N GLN A 95 -10.40 9.34 6.64
CA GLN A 95 -10.47 9.69 8.06
C GLN A 95 -10.21 8.50 8.99
N LEU A 96 -10.19 7.28 8.49
CA LEU A 96 -9.87 6.10 9.29
C LEU A 96 -8.44 6.16 9.81
N PRO A 97 -8.10 5.50 10.93
CA PRO A 97 -6.71 5.23 11.27
C PRO A 97 -5.95 4.64 10.09
N LEU A 98 -4.69 5.07 9.89
CA LEU A 98 -3.90 4.64 8.73
C LEU A 98 -3.87 3.13 8.58
N GLU A 99 -3.67 2.41 9.69
CA GLU A 99 -3.64 0.95 9.70
C GLU A 99 -4.96 0.35 9.19
N GLN A 100 -6.11 0.88 9.61
CA GLN A 100 -7.42 0.41 9.16
C GLN A 100 -7.66 0.72 7.68
N MET A 101 -7.26 1.90 7.21
CA MET A 101 -7.36 2.27 5.79
C MET A 101 -6.55 1.30 4.92
N ILE A 102 -5.31 1.03 5.27
CA ILE A 102 -4.44 0.11 4.52
C ILE A 102 -4.95 -1.33 4.64
N GLN A 103 -5.41 -1.76 5.82
CA GLN A 103 -6.01 -3.07 6.02
C GLN A 103 -7.21 -3.28 5.09
N GLN A 104 -8.17 -2.36 5.05
CA GLN A 104 -9.32 -2.45 4.15
C GLN A 104 -8.90 -2.57 2.68
N LEU A 105 -7.89 -1.80 2.26
CA LEU A 105 -7.38 -1.84 0.90
C LEU A 105 -6.77 -3.21 0.59
N VAL A 106 -5.85 -3.69 1.41
CA VAL A 106 -5.16 -4.97 1.20
C VAL A 106 -6.16 -6.14 1.22
N GLU A 107 -7.05 -6.21 2.22
CA GLU A 107 -8.03 -7.29 2.35
C GLU A 107 -9.03 -7.32 1.19
N THR A 108 -9.53 -6.15 0.77
CA THR A 108 -10.48 -6.08 -0.35
C THR A 108 -9.87 -6.60 -1.65
N PHE A 109 -8.63 -6.17 -1.95
CA PHE A 109 -7.95 -6.64 -3.14
C PHE A 109 -7.45 -8.09 -3.01
N ALA A 110 -7.06 -8.55 -1.83
CA ALA A 110 -6.72 -9.95 -1.60
C ALA A 110 -7.90 -10.88 -1.95
N VAL A 111 -9.09 -10.58 -1.43
CA VAL A 111 -10.33 -11.34 -1.74
C VAL A 111 -10.68 -11.26 -3.24
N TYR A 112 -10.50 -10.09 -3.85
CA TYR A 112 -10.76 -9.90 -5.27
C TYR A 112 -9.83 -10.75 -6.15
N PHE A 113 -8.53 -10.73 -5.89
CA PHE A 113 -7.54 -11.48 -6.68
C PHE A 113 -7.48 -12.98 -6.37
N GLU A 114 -8.16 -13.47 -5.35
CA GLU A 114 -8.37 -14.91 -5.14
C GLU A 114 -9.41 -15.51 -6.10
N GLN A 115 -10.16 -14.67 -6.83
CA GLN A 115 -11.10 -15.14 -7.85
C GLN A 115 -10.35 -15.54 -9.14
N PRO A 116 -10.78 -16.64 -9.85
CA PRO A 116 -10.05 -17.14 -11.02
C PRO A 116 -9.83 -16.11 -12.13
N GLY A 117 -10.84 -15.28 -12.44
CA GLY A 117 -10.76 -14.29 -13.52
C GLY A 117 -9.73 -13.19 -13.25
N PRO A 118 -9.86 -12.44 -12.13
CA PRO A 118 -8.86 -11.46 -11.72
C PRO A 118 -7.45 -12.03 -11.61
N GLN A 119 -7.31 -13.22 -11.01
CA GLN A 119 -6.01 -13.88 -10.86
C GLN A 119 -5.38 -14.20 -12.23
N ALA A 120 -6.15 -14.79 -13.16
CA ALA A 120 -5.65 -15.15 -14.48
C ALA A 120 -5.23 -13.91 -15.29
N VAL A 121 -6.04 -12.86 -15.30
CA VAL A 121 -5.72 -11.60 -16.00
C VAL A 121 -4.47 -10.98 -15.38
N TYR A 122 -4.40 -10.91 -14.05
CA TYR A 122 -3.26 -10.29 -13.36
C TYR A 122 -1.94 -11.03 -13.59
N ILE A 123 -1.92 -12.37 -13.49
CA ILE A 123 -0.72 -13.17 -13.77
C ILE A 123 -0.29 -12.99 -15.22
N GLN A 124 -1.23 -13.00 -16.17
CA GLN A 124 -0.94 -12.84 -17.60
C GLN A 124 -0.31 -11.48 -17.91
N TYR A 125 -0.65 -10.42 -17.19
CA TYR A 125 -0.03 -9.11 -17.36
C TYR A 125 1.49 -9.13 -17.17
N PHE A 126 2.01 -9.95 -16.27
CA PHE A 126 3.47 -10.09 -16.06
C PHE A 126 4.14 -11.09 -17.01
N VAL A 127 3.36 -11.95 -17.67
CA VAL A 127 3.88 -12.95 -18.61
C VAL A 127 3.96 -12.39 -20.03
N ALA A 128 2.93 -11.69 -20.47
CA ALA A 128 2.78 -11.18 -21.84
C ALA A 128 2.05 -9.83 -21.83
N PRO A 129 2.68 -8.74 -21.36
CA PRO A 129 2.05 -7.42 -21.24
C PRO A 129 1.58 -6.87 -22.59
N GLU A 130 2.22 -7.29 -23.70
CA GLU A 130 1.87 -6.88 -25.05
C GLU A 130 0.49 -7.38 -25.51
N MET A 131 -0.11 -8.35 -24.83
CA MET A 131 -1.46 -8.84 -25.10
C MET A 131 -2.56 -7.90 -24.60
N PHE A 132 -2.22 -7.00 -23.67
CA PHE A 132 -3.21 -6.15 -23.03
C PHE A 132 -3.59 -4.97 -23.93
N LYS A 133 -4.92 -4.75 -24.03
CA LYS A 133 -5.50 -3.69 -24.84
C LYS A 133 -5.93 -2.49 -24.01
N TYR A 134 -6.38 -2.75 -22.80
CA TYR A 134 -7.02 -1.76 -21.93
C TYR A 134 -6.19 -1.43 -20.68
N PHE A 135 -5.30 -2.32 -20.30
CA PHE A 135 -4.40 -2.11 -19.17
C PHE A 135 -3.16 -1.34 -19.64
N ASP A 136 -3.30 -0.05 -19.78
CA ASP A 136 -2.26 0.86 -20.22
C ASP A 136 -1.74 1.75 -19.07
N ASP A 137 -0.73 2.58 -19.38
CA ASP A 137 -0.18 3.52 -18.42
C ASP A 137 -1.22 4.50 -17.88
N SER A 138 -2.28 4.81 -18.65
CA SER A 138 -3.32 5.75 -18.23
C SER A 138 -4.17 5.20 -17.10
N PHE A 139 -4.44 3.89 -17.09
CA PHE A 139 -5.15 3.23 -16.01
C PHE A 139 -4.35 3.25 -14.71
N ASN A 140 -3.08 2.84 -14.76
CA ASN A 140 -2.18 2.89 -13.61
C ASN A 140 -2.05 4.32 -13.05
N GLN A 141 -1.91 5.32 -13.93
CA GLN A 141 -1.86 6.72 -13.52
C GLN A 141 -3.17 7.17 -12.85
N GLY A 142 -4.32 6.66 -13.29
CA GLY A 142 -5.61 6.91 -12.63
C GLY A 142 -5.62 6.40 -11.18
N LEU A 143 -5.22 5.14 -10.96
CA LEU A 143 -5.14 4.55 -9.62
C LEU A 143 -4.17 5.32 -8.71
N ILE A 144 -2.99 5.67 -9.22
CA ILE A 144 -2.00 6.48 -8.50
C ILE A 144 -2.59 7.84 -8.12
N GLN A 145 -3.28 8.51 -9.04
CA GLN A 145 -3.88 9.82 -8.79
C GLN A 145 -4.97 9.77 -7.71
N GLU A 146 -5.83 8.75 -7.73
CA GLU A 146 -6.87 8.56 -6.74
C GLU A 146 -6.27 8.30 -5.35
N PHE A 147 -5.29 7.40 -5.25
CA PHE A 147 -4.63 7.12 -3.97
C PHE A 147 -3.82 8.32 -3.47
N ALA A 148 -3.12 9.04 -4.35
CA ALA A 148 -2.44 10.29 -4.00
C ALA A 148 -3.40 11.34 -3.45
N SER A 149 -4.62 11.42 -3.99
CA SER A 149 -5.67 12.31 -3.48
C SER A 149 -6.10 11.92 -2.08
N GLN A 150 -6.23 10.62 -1.77
CA GLN A 150 -6.50 10.12 -0.41
C GLN A 150 -5.41 10.52 0.58
N LEU A 151 -4.12 10.37 0.19
CA LEU A 151 -2.99 10.78 1.04
C LEU A 151 -3.03 12.28 1.34
N ARG A 152 -3.42 13.11 0.36
CA ARG A 152 -3.57 14.56 0.56
C ARG A 152 -4.78 14.96 1.39
N LEU A 153 -5.87 14.19 1.36
CA LEU A 153 -6.99 14.39 2.29
C LEU A 153 -6.54 14.17 3.75
N ARG A 154 -5.65 13.22 3.99
CA ARG A 154 -5.07 12.97 5.33
C ARG A 154 -4.05 14.01 5.74
N ASN A 155 -3.21 14.47 4.81
CA ASN A 155 -2.20 15.51 5.04
C ASN A 155 -2.20 16.52 3.91
N PRO A 156 -2.96 17.64 4.04
CA PRO A 156 -3.00 18.69 3.04
C PRO A 156 -1.66 19.41 2.78
N ALA A 157 -0.67 19.25 3.66
CA ALA A 157 0.68 19.81 3.48
C ALA A 157 1.54 19.01 2.48
N LEU A 158 1.12 17.81 2.07
CA LEU A 158 1.82 17.05 1.03
C LEU A 158 1.69 17.74 -0.31
N SER A 159 2.83 17.94 -1.00
CA SER A 159 2.81 18.40 -2.38
C SER A 159 2.17 17.34 -3.31
N ILE A 160 1.69 17.79 -4.47
CA ILE A 160 1.09 16.91 -5.47
C ILE A 160 2.11 15.86 -5.92
N GLU A 161 3.36 16.28 -6.19
CA GLU A 161 4.45 15.43 -6.65
C GLU A 161 4.79 14.37 -5.59
N LYS A 162 4.92 14.79 -4.32
CA LYS A 162 5.25 13.86 -3.24
C LYS A 162 4.14 12.86 -3.01
N SER A 163 2.87 13.29 -3.02
CA SER A 163 1.74 12.38 -2.85
C SER A 163 1.62 11.34 -3.96
N LYS A 164 1.89 11.75 -5.22
CA LYS A 164 1.94 10.82 -6.36
C LYS A 164 3.08 9.82 -6.24
N LEU A 165 4.27 10.26 -5.87
CA LEU A 165 5.42 9.38 -5.66
C LEU A 165 5.15 8.35 -4.56
N LEU A 166 4.55 8.77 -3.44
CA LEU A 166 4.18 7.85 -2.36
C LEU A 166 3.15 6.82 -2.83
N ALA A 167 2.12 7.25 -3.56
CA ALA A 167 1.10 6.37 -4.11
C ALA A 167 1.67 5.38 -5.13
N GLU A 168 2.56 5.83 -6.00
CA GLU A 168 3.26 4.99 -6.98
C GLU A 168 4.11 3.92 -6.31
N VAL A 169 4.93 4.29 -5.32
CA VAL A 169 5.74 3.32 -4.56
C VAL A 169 4.85 2.28 -3.88
N CYS A 170 3.75 2.71 -3.22
CA CYS A 170 2.80 1.78 -2.59
C CYS A 170 2.19 0.82 -3.61
N LEU A 171 1.74 1.32 -4.77
CA LEU A 171 1.15 0.50 -5.82
C LEU A 171 2.15 -0.53 -6.37
N GLN A 172 3.38 -0.11 -6.67
CA GLN A 172 4.40 -1.01 -7.20
C GLN A 172 4.83 -2.09 -6.17
N CYS A 173 5.02 -1.71 -4.91
CA CYS A 173 5.30 -2.66 -3.84
C CYS A 173 4.15 -3.68 -3.69
N TYR A 174 2.91 -3.20 -3.65
CA TYR A 174 1.73 -4.07 -3.57
C TYR A 174 1.67 -5.03 -4.75
N ASN A 175 1.77 -4.52 -5.98
CA ASN A 175 1.70 -5.32 -7.20
C ASN A 175 2.78 -6.41 -7.24
N SER A 176 4.03 -6.07 -6.93
CA SER A 176 5.13 -7.03 -6.94
C SER A 176 4.91 -8.17 -5.94
N LEU A 177 4.48 -7.84 -4.72
CA LEU A 177 4.23 -8.84 -3.66
C LEU A 177 2.93 -9.62 -3.89
N LEU A 178 1.90 -9.01 -4.48
CA LEU A 178 0.69 -9.71 -4.91
C LEU A 178 1.00 -10.80 -5.94
N LEU A 179 1.87 -10.53 -6.91
CA LEU A 179 2.26 -11.55 -7.90
C LEU A 179 2.91 -12.77 -7.22
N VAL A 180 3.78 -12.53 -6.24
CA VAL A 180 4.40 -13.61 -5.45
C VAL A 180 3.33 -14.35 -4.64
N ALA A 181 2.43 -13.62 -3.99
CA ALA A 181 1.34 -14.18 -3.18
C ALA A 181 0.42 -15.10 -4.00
N LEU A 182 0.02 -14.67 -5.20
CA LEU A 182 -0.86 -15.45 -6.08
C LEU A 182 -0.22 -16.74 -6.60
N ARG A 183 1.11 -16.80 -6.66
CA ARG A 183 1.88 -17.99 -7.06
C ARG A 183 2.28 -18.89 -5.88
N SER A 184 1.99 -18.47 -4.66
CA SER A 184 2.34 -19.17 -3.42
C SER A 184 1.17 -20.03 -2.91
N ASP A 185 1.50 -20.99 -2.03
CA ASP A 185 0.49 -21.71 -1.27
C ASP A 185 -0.32 -20.77 -0.36
N ARG A 186 -1.44 -21.28 0.15
CA ARG A 186 -2.39 -20.49 0.94
C ARG A 186 -1.78 -19.90 2.22
N THR A 187 -0.87 -20.61 2.86
CA THR A 187 -0.25 -20.18 4.13
C THR A 187 0.71 -19.02 3.87
N HIS A 188 1.62 -19.20 2.92
CA HIS A 188 2.59 -18.18 2.54
C HIS A 188 1.92 -16.93 1.95
N ARG A 189 0.85 -17.12 1.16
CA ARG A 189 0.01 -16.01 0.63
C ARG A 189 -0.53 -15.12 1.75
N LYS A 190 -1.09 -15.71 2.81
CA LYS A 190 -1.60 -14.94 3.96
C LYS A 190 -0.49 -14.15 4.66
N GLN A 191 0.66 -14.78 4.88
CA GLN A 191 1.82 -14.10 5.48
C GLN A 191 2.27 -12.91 4.62
N LEU A 192 2.32 -13.08 3.30
CA LEU A 192 2.67 -11.97 2.40
C LEU A 192 1.68 -10.80 2.48
N TYR A 193 0.38 -11.06 2.59
CA TYR A 193 -0.61 -9.98 2.77
C TYR A 193 -0.44 -9.24 4.10
N GLU A 194 -0.08 -9.94 5.18
CA GLU A 194 0.22 -9.32 6.48
C GLU A 194 1.47 -8.43 6.37
N GLU A 195 2.55 -8.93 5.78
CA GLU A 195 3.80 -8.18 5.60
C GLU A 195 3.60 -6.96 4.67
N VAL A 196 2.84 -7.09 3.59
CA VAL A 196 2.49 -5.96 2.70
C VAL A 196 1.75 -4.87 3.48
N ARG A 197 0.77 -5.24 4.32
CA ARG A 197 0.05 -4.29 5.16
C ARG A 197 1.00 -3.54 6.09
N GLU A 198 1.86 -4.27 6.82
CA GLU A 198 2.83 -3.68 7.75
C GLU A 198 3.82 -2.77 7.01
N LEU A 199 4.32 -3.18 5.85
CA LEU A 199 5.22 -2.39 5.02
C LEU A 199 4.59 -1.09 4.55
N LEU A 200 3.36 -1.13 4.03
CA LEU A 200 2.67 0.06 3.54
C LEU A 200 2.35 1.04 4.67
N VAL A 201 1.90 0.52 5.83
CA VAL A 201 1.67 1.34 7.03
C VAL A 201 2.98 1.99 7.49
N ALA A 202 4.05 1.23 7.65
CA ALA A 202 5.35 1.74 8.09
C ALA A 202 5.91 2.81 7.12
N TYR A 203 5.76 2.58 5.81
CA TYR A 203 6.22 3.53 4.78
C TYR A 203 5.43 4.83 4.78
N LEU A 204 4.11 4.77 4.95
CA LEU A 204 3.22 5.94 4.90
C LEU A 204 3.13 6.70 6.23
N GLN A 205 3.38 6.03 7.36
CA GLN A 205 3.25 6.60 8.71
C GLN A 205 3.94 7.96 8.90
N PRO A 206 5.19 8.20 8.42
CA PRO A 206 5.85 9.50 8.56
C PRO A 206 5.20 10.64 7.80
N TYR A 207 4.39 10.35 6.79
CA TYR A 207 3.81 11.33 5.88
C TYR A 207 2.33 11.61 6.16
N VAL A 208 1.56 10.56 6.49
CA VAL A 208 0.10 10.62 6.62
C VAL A 208 -0.44 9.86 7.83
N GLY A 209 0.44 9.45 8.74
CA GLY A 209 0.07 8.75 9.96
C GLY A 209 -0.81 9.59 10.89
N ASP A 210 -1.58 8.92 11.74
CA ASP A 210 -2.49 9.57 12.67
C ASP A 210 -1.74 10.29 13.76
N VAL A 211 -1.98 11.57 13.91
CA VAL A 211 -1.37 12.41 14.96
C VAL A 211 -1.74 11.90 16.37
N LEU A 212 -2.83 11.16 16.49
CA LEU A 212 -3.30 10.58 17.76
C LEU A 212 -2.65 9.22 18.07
N SER A 213 -2.16 8.47 17.09
CA SER A 213 -1.46 7.18 17.32
C SER A 213 -0.16 7.35 18.07
N ASN A 214 0.49 8.50 18.00
CA ASN A 214 1.66 8.81 18.83
C ASN A 214 1.36 8.95 20.34
N LYS A 215 0.07 8.95 20.75
CA LYS A 215 -0.31 9.03 22.17
C LYS A 215 -0.76 7.71 22.81
N VAL A 216 -1.06 6.66 22.06
CA VAL A 216 -1.71 5.46 22.60
C VAL A 216 -0.97 4.14 22.33
N GLN A 217 0.02 4.10 21.48
CA GLN A 217 0.74 2.85 21.16
C GLN A 217 1.89 2.52 22.11
N ILE A 218 1.74 2.86 23.40
CA ILE A 218 2.65 2.43 24.48
C ILE A 218 2.27 1.02 25.04
N CYS A 219 1.22 0.40 24.56
CA CYS A 219 0.67 -0.81 25.20
C CYS A 219 0.48 -2.04 24.30
N SER A 220 1.31 -2.30 23.30
CA SER A 220 1.36 -3.65 22.72
C SER A 220 2.77 -3.97 22.22
N GLY A 221 3.52 -4.59 23.07
CA GLY A 221 4.62 -5.53 23.02
C GLY A 221 5.45 -5.72 21.76
N ARG A 222 5.77 -4.67 20.99
CA ARG A 222 6.89 -4.69 20.02
C ARG A 222 7.80 -3.51 20.34
N TYR A 223 9.06 -3.77 20.62
CA TYR A 223 10.07 -2.79 20.91
C TYR A 223 10.24 -1.82 19.73
N THR A 224 9.79 -0.59 19.88
CA THR A 224 10.15 0.49 18.95
C THR A 224 11.62 0.86 19.14
N SER A 225 12.29 1.33 18.08
CA SER A 225 13.69 1.80 18.13
C SER A 225 13.95 2.78 19.29
N CYS A 226 12.92 3.50 19.73
CA CYS A 226 12.98 4.41 20.88
C CYS A 226 13.16 3.68 22.21
N ASP A 227 12.53 2.52 22.43
CA ASP A 227 12.63 1.80 23.70
C ASP A 227 14.02 1.21 23.91
N VAL A 228 14.65 0.74 22.84
CA VAL A 228 16.04 0.28 22.85
C VAL A 228 17.00 1.44 23.17
N LEU A 229 16.77 2.62 22.59
CA LEU A 229 17.53 3.84 22.92
C LEU A 229 17.33 4.26 24.39
N PHE A 230 16.10 4.21 24.89
CA PHE A 230 15.78 4.59 26.26
C PHE A 230 16.42 3.67 27.29
N GLN A 231 16.52 2.37 27.00
CA GLN A 231 17.17 1.38 27.86
C GLN A 231 18.70 1.52 27.86
N ASN A 232 19.31 1.72 26.69
CA ASN A 232 20.76 1.80 26.54
C ASN A 232 21.37 3.06 27.20
N TYR A 233 20.62 4.17 27.27
CA TYR A 233 21.13 5.45 27.76
C TYR A 233 20.62 5.83 29.16
N GLN A 234 19.84 4.98 29.84
CA GLN A 234 19.26 5.23 31.16
C GLN A 234 18.64 6.63 31.25
N LEU A 235 17.70 6.95 30.38
CA LEU A 235 17.09 8.25 30.28
C LEU A 235 15.98 8.46 31.32
N SER A 236 15.97 9.66 31.95
CA SER A 236 14.87 10.09 32.83
C SER A 236 13.55 10.21 32.01
N GLY A 237 12.41 10.17 32.69
CA GLY A 237 11.10 10.36 32.01
C GLY A 237 11.01 11.67 31.23
N ARG A 238 11.66 12.74 31.70
CA ARG A 238 11.74 14.03 31.03
C ARG A 238 12.64 13.98 29.79
N GLN A 239 13.80 13.35 29.90
CA GLN A 239 14.72 13.14 28.77
C GLN A 239 14.08 12.31 27.66
N ARG A 240 13.28 11.29 28.01
CA ARG A 240 12.51 10.50 27.03
C ARG A 240 11.52 11.39 26.27
N LYS A 241 10.75 12.24 26.96
CA LYS A 241 9.81 13.17 26.32
C LYS A 241 10.53 14.15 25.38
N ALA A 242 11.65 14.74 25.82
CA ALA A 242 12.46 15.65 25.01
C ALA A 242 13.04 14.95 23.77
N LEU A 243 13.58 13.74 23.92
CA LEU A 243 14.15 12.98 22.81
C LEU A 243 13.07 12.55 21.81
N THR A 244 11.90 12.11 22.28
CA THR A 244 10.75 11.81 21.42
C THR A 244 10.29 13.01 20.60
N PHE A 245 10.26 14.20 21.24
CA PHE A 245 9.93 15.44 20.52
C PHE A 245 11.01 15.79 19.48
N ALA A 246 12.29 15.67 19.84
CA ALA A 246 13.39 15.93 18.93
C ALA A 246 13.41 14.95 17.75
N LEU A 247 13.08 13.67 17.96
CA LEU A 247 12.93 12.66 16.90
C LEU A 247 11.81 13.03 15.91
N ALA A 248 10.69 13.53 16.42
CA ALA A 248 9.55 13.92 15.58
C ALA A 248 9.78 15.22 14.79
N ARG A 249 10.65 16.12 15.27
CA ARG A 249 10.82 17.47 14.68
C ARG A 249 12.26 17.80 14.24
N GLY A 250 13.17 16.84 14.31
CA GLY A 250 14.58 17.01 13.96
C GLY A 250 15.41 17.67 15.05
N GLY A 251 14.80 18.16 16.14
CA GLY A 251 15.44 18.82 17.28
C GLY A 251 14.45 19.56 18.18
N LEU A 252 14.96 20.27 19.18
CA LEU A 252 14.15 21.05 20.12
C LEU A 252 14.90 22.26 20.67
N THR A 253 14.16 23.26 21.15
CA THR A 253 14.65 24.40 21.94
C THR A 253 14.33 24.19 23.42
N ILE A 254 14.93 25.01 24.30
CA ILE A 254 14.56 25.02 25.72
C ILE A 254 13.08 25.39 25.92
N GLN A 255 12.51 26.27 25.09
CA GLN A 255 11.10 26.64 25.12
C GLN A 255 10.19 25.44 24.80
N ASN A 256 10.52 24.67 23.77
CA ASN A 256 9.78 23.43 23.46
C ASN A 256 9.84 22.44 24.64
N PHE A 257 10.98 22.37 25.34
CA PHE A 257 11.08 21.49 26.50
C PHE A 257 10.25 21.96 27.68
N GLU A 258 10.16 23.29 27.90
CA GLU A 258 9.26 23.90 28.89
C GLU A 258 7.78 23.61 28.60
N GLU A 259 7.37 23.67 27.33
CA GLU A 259 6.01 23.33 26.90
C GLU A 259 5.67 21.85 27.14
N ILE A 260 6.61 20.94 26.88
CA ILE A 260 6.42 19.49 27.06
C ILE A 260 6.45 19.05 28.52
N CYS A 261 7.23 19.78 29.34
CA CYS A 261 7.45 19.54 30.76
C CYS A 261 7.34 20.82 31.56
N PRO A 262 6.14 21.32 31.89
CA PRO A 262 5.94 22.63 32.51
C PRO A 262 6.28 22.66 34.00
N GLU A 263 6.33 21.53 34.70
CA GLU A 263 6.55 21.51 36.16
C GLU A 263 7.98 21.82 36.63
N PRO A 264 9.09 21.37 35.93
CA PRO A 264 10.44 21.65 36.38
C PRO A 264 10.90 23.08 36.07
N SER A 265 11.80 23.63 36.90
CA SER A 265 12.44 24.92 36.59
C SER A 265 13.26 24.86 35.29
N ARG A 266 13.36 25.98 34.57
CA ARG A 266 14.18 26.13 33.36
C ARG A 266 15.63 25.64 33.56
N ARG A 267 16.20 25.91 34.75
CA ARG A 267 17.55 25.45 35.12
C ARG A 267 17.64 23.91 35.14
N THR A 268 16.59 23.23 35.60
CA THR A 268 16.53 21.78 35.62
C THR A 268 16.46 21.23 34.20
N LEU A 269 15.62 21.82 33.33
CA LEU A 269 15.51 21.40 31.93
C LEU A 269 16.78 21.61 31.13
N GLN A 270 17.50 22.74 31.38
CA GLN A 270 18.83 23.00 30.79
C GLN A 270 19.86 21.93 31.20
N ARG A 271 19.83 21.48 32.47
CA ARG A 271 20.71 20.42 32.95
C ARG A 271 20.38 19.08 32.25
N GLU A 272 19.11 18.77 32.05
CA GLU A 272 18.69 17.60 31.33
C GLU A 272 19.14 17.62 29.86
N LEU A 273 19.05 18.78 29.18
CA LEU A 273 19.54 18.95 27.79
C LEU A 273 21.06 18.76 27.72
N ARG A 274 21.81 19.34 28.64
CA ARG A 274 23.27 19.14 28.73
C ARG A 274 23.64 17.66 28.90
N ALA A 275 22.96 16.96 29.80
CA ALA A 275 23.18 15.55 30.01
C ALA A 275 22.89 14.71 28.73
N MET A 276 21.93 15.11 27.90
CA MET A 276 21.67 14.45 26.60
C MET A 276 22.73 14.80 25.55
N VAL A 277 23.32 16.00 25.59
CA VAL A 277 24.48 16.37 24.76
C VAL A 277 25.72 15.57 25.18
N GLU A 278 25.99 15.45 26.48
CA GLU A 278 27.10 14.65 27.03
C GLU A 278 26.96 13.15 26.67
N LYS A 279 25.74 12.65 26.60
CA LYS A 279 25.45 11.29 26.13
C LYS A 279 25.54 11.14 24.60
N GLY A 280 25.82 12.21 23.86
CA GLY A 280 25.95 12.20 22.41
C GLY A 280 24.63 12.04 21.66
N LEU A 281 23.47 12.27 22.30
CA LEU A 281 22.14 12.15 21.73
C LEU A 281 21.71 13.42 20.99
N LEU A 282 22.15 14.58 21.45
CA LEU A 282 21.85 15.90 20.92
C LEU A 282 23.12 16.67 20.58
N LEU A 283 23.07 17.52 19.57
CA LEU A 283 24.10 18.47 19.18
C LEU A 283 23.57 19.90 19.37
N PRO A 284 24.21 20.76 20.14
CA PRO A 284 23.81 22.15 20.27
C PRO A 284 24.20 22.93 19.00
N GLU A 285 23.27 23.71 18.45
CA GLU A 285 23.47 24.63 17.31
C GLU A 285 23.00 26.04 17.71
N GLY A 286 23.82 27.06 17.41
CA GLY A 286 23.53 28.49 17.72
C GLY A 286 24.13 28.97 19.04
N GLU A 287 23.95 30.28 19.32
CA GLU A 287 24.51 30.94 20.49
C GLU A 287 23.44 31.43 21.49
N THR A 288 23.78 31.31 22.78
CA THR A 288 23.11 31.76 24.01
C THR A 288 21.54 31.80 24.01
N ASN A 289 20.88 32.73 23.33
CA ASN A 289 19.42 32.90 23.39
C ASN A 289 18.66 32.21 22.26
N ARG A 290 19.35 31.63 21.28
CA ARG A 290 18.80 30.89 20.12
C ARG A 290 19.37 29.48 20.04
N LEU A 291 19.71 28.87 21.18
CA LEU A 291 20.27 27.52 21.20
C LEU A 291 19.19 26.50 20.81
N TYR A 292 19.46 25.79 19.70
CA TYR A 292 18.67 24.69 19.17
C TYR A 292 19.46 23.39 19.35
N TYR A 293 18.80 22.35 19.81
CA TYR A 293 19.41 21.04 20.01
C TYR A 293 18.92 20.08 18.93
N ARG A 294 19.79 19.75 17.97
CA ARG A 294 19.52 18.80 16.90
C ARG A 294 19.87 17.39 17.33
N LEU A 295 19.17 16.40 16.76
CA LEU A 295 19.55 15.00 16.92
C LEU A 295 20.94 14.74 16.32
N ASN A 296 21.78 14.01 17.06
CA ASN A 296 23.08 13.60 16.58
C ASN A 296 22.97 12.39 15.64
N SER A 297 22.78 12.63 14.36
CA SER A 297 22.72 11.60 13.30
C SER A 297 24.10 10.98 12.94
N LEU A 298 25.21 11.57 13.47
CA LEU A 298 26.57 11.13 13.17
C LEU A 298 27.20 10.26 14.27
N GLY A 299 26.52 10.05 15.38
CA GLY A 299 26.98 9.09 16.39
C GLY A 299 26.80 7.67 15.89
N GLY A 300 27.80 7.13 15.18
CA GLY A 300 27.86 5.75 14.67
C GLY A 300 27.67 4.62 15.70
N LYS A 301 27.02 4.88 16.83
CA LYS A 301 26.55 3.91 17.84
C LYS A 301 25.05 3.63 17.74
N LEU A 302 24.30 4.40 16.94
CA LEU A 302 22.89 4.15 16.67
C LEU A 302 22.67 3.08 15.58
N THR A 303 23.65 2.86 14.73
CA THR A 303 23.61 1.86 13.64
C THR A 303 24.32 0.54 13.97
N THR A 304 25.19 0.48 15.01
CA THR A 304 25.97 -0.74 15.32
C THR A 304 25.29 -1.69 16.31
N ALA A 305 24.09 -1.38 16.81
CA ALA A 305 23.31 -2.33 17.62
C ALA A 305 22.60 -3.38 16.76
N TYR A 306 22.57 -3.20 15.43
CA TYR A 306 21.91 -4.14 14.51
C TYR A 306 22.85 -5.25 13.95
N ASP A 307 24.18 -5.12 14.12
CA ASP A 307 25.16 -5.99 13.47
C ASP A 307 25.85 -7.01 14.41
N LYS A 308 25.39 -7.16 15.65
CA LYS A 308 25.96 -8.12 16.61
C LYS A 308 25.03 -9.25 17.09
N SER A 309 23.87 -9.42 16.50
CA SER A 309 22.96 -10.53 16.85
C SER A 309 22.78 -11.57 15.74
N THR A 310 23.68 -11.61 14.73
CA THR A 310 23.63 -12.60 13.64
C THR A 310 24.88 -13.49 13.57
N GLU A 311 25.70 -13.56 14.65
CA GLU A 311 26.70 -14.60 14.80
C GLU A 311 26.53 -15.26 16.18
N LEU A 312 25.64 -16.24 16.24
CA LEU A 312 25.70 -17.44 17.10
C LEU A 312 24.59 -18.40 16.68
#